data_7953f3488d9b18b90790a6581341929b
#
_entry.id   7953f3488d9b18b90790a6581341929b
#
_cell.length_a   1.000
_cell.length_b   1.000
_cell.length_c   1.000
_cell.angle_alpha   90.00
_cell.angle_beta   90.00
_cell.angle_gamma   90.00
#
_symmetry.space_group_name_H-M   'P 1'
#
loop_
_entity.id
_entity.type
_entity.pdbx_description
1 polymer ?
#
loop_
_entity_poly.entity_id
_entity_poly.type
_entity_poly.pdbx_seq_one_letter_code
_entity_poly.pdbx_strand_id
1 'polypeptide(L)'
;MNQRDVRNDKLMEIINVQTEIAQQGVDLSAIMDLVTKRSQEITNADGASIELIEKTELVYSAASGIAEKFLGLRLDIENSLSGECITKRTPLISNDIETDNRVNKEACRKIGLNSMIVVPLIYLNDVVGIIKVLSKNPEHFKEEDIQILELMSGLIAASMFNAMKNGESELFHKATHDNLTGISNRSIFYDQLRQRLSKAMKKSESFGIVSLDMDGLKEINDNYGHRAGDAAIKELAIRVSESLSEYDTVSRLGGDEFGIIVYKISNQKDIRLLIQQIDDRITKPFVFEENNIKLRASIGYALFSEDGIEMEVLIEKADKSMYKVKRERKGIVR
;
A
#
# COMPACT_ATOMS: atom_id res chain seq x y z
N MET A 1 -38.44 -28.76 -17.03
CA MET A 1 -37.30 -27.90 -17.25
C MET A 1 -36.18 -28.73 -17.87
N ASN A 2 -35.63 -28.29 -19.03
CA ASN A 2 -34.69 -29.13 -19.77
C ASN A 2 -33.29 -29.00 -19.12
N GLN A 3 -32.48 -30.08 -19.04
CA GLN A 3 -31.13 -30.05 -18.46
C GLN A 3 -30.24 -28.90 -19.05
N ARG A 4 -30.52 -28.49 -20.28
CA ARG A 4 -29.85 -27.38 -20.98
C ARG A 4 -30.22 -26.02 -20.39
N ASP A 5 -31.46 -25.83 -19.92
CA ASP A 5 -31.91 -24.56 -19.35
C ASP A 5 -31.32 -24.36 -17.96
N VAL A 6 -31.25 -25.39 -17.12
CA VAL A 6 -30.64 -25.36 -15.79
C VAL A 6 -29.13 -25.05 -15.87
N ARG A 7 -28.43 -25.55 -16.90
CA ARG A 7 -27.02 -25.30 -17.13
C ARG A 7 -26.77 -23.87 -17.57
N ASN A 8 -27.66 -23.29 -18.38
CA ASN A 8 -27.56 -21.90 -18.80
C ASN A 8 -27.84 -20.94 -17.63
N ASP A 9 -28.79 -21.22 -16.77
CA ASP A 9 -29.10 -20.39 -15.60
C ASP A 9 -27.93 -20.34 -14.64
N LYS A 10 -27.27 -21.47 -14.35
CA LYS A 10 -26.05 -21.50 -13.51
C LYS A 10 -24.87 -20.75 -14.13
N LEU A 11 -24.68 -20.82 -15.45
CA LEU A 11 -23.64 -20.04 -16.16
C LEU A 11 -23.89 -18.54 -16.06
N MET A 12 -25.13 -18.11 -16.20
CA MET A 12 -25.50 -16.69 -16.04
C MET A 12 -25.27 -16.22 -14.59
N GLU A 13 -25.54 -17.07 -13.62
CA GLU A 13 -25.27 -16.76 -12.21
C GLU A 13 -23.76 -16.61 -11.94
N ILE A 14 -22.92 -17.48 -12.50
CA ILE A 14 -21.44 -17.34 -12.42
C ILE A 14 -20.99 -16.02 -13.05
N ILE A 15 -21.50 -15.66 -14.24
CA ILE A 15 -21.15 -14.39 -14.91
C ILE A 15 -21.56 -13.19 -14.05
N ASN A 16 -22.73 -13.22 -13.43
CA ASN A 16 -23.18 -12.19 -12.52
C ASN A 16 -22.24 -12.03 -11.30
N VAL A 17 -21.88 -13.15 -10.67
CA VAL A 17 -20.93 -13.15 -9.54
C VAL A 17 -19.57 -12.60 -9.98
N GLN A 18 -19.07 -13.01 -11.13
CA GLN A 18 -17.81 -12.48 -11.67
C GLN A 18 -17.87 -10.96 -11.91
N THR A 19 -19.03 -10.48 -12.40
CA THR A 19 -19.27 -9.03 -12.61
C THR A 19 -19.31 -8.29 -11.28
N GLU A 20 -20.00 -8.83 -10.27
CA GLU A 20 -20.05 -8.25 -8.93
C GLU A 20 -18.65 -8.17 -8.29
N ILE A 21 -17.83 -9.21 -8.44
CA ILE A 21 -16.43 -9.23 -7.95
C ILE A 21 -15.62 -8.13 -8.62
N ALA A 22 -15.73 -7.99 -9.95
CA ALA A 22 -15.01 -6.96 -10.70
C ALA A 22 -15.41 -5.53 -10.28
N GLN A 23 -16.65 -5.32 -9.84
CA GLN A 23 -17.16 -4.03 -9.37
C GLN A 23 -16.62 -3.63 -7.98
N GLN A 24 -16.10 -4.57 -7.17
CA GLN A 24 -15.48 -4.26 -5.86
C GLN A 24 -14.14 -3.52 -6.00
N GLY A 25 -13.57 -3.45 -7.19
CA GLY A 25 -12.30 -2.78 -7.44
C GLY A 25 -11.13 -3.43 -6.71
N VAL A 26 -10.51 -2.70 -5.79
CA VAL A 26 -9.30 -3.15 -5.04
C VAL A 26 -9.56 -3.34 -3.53
N ASP A 27 -10.81 -3.36 -3.12
CA ASP A 27 -11.17 -3.65 -1.71
C ASP A 27 -11.13 -5.16 -1.46
N LEU A 28 -10.01 -5.63 -0.88
CA LEU A 28 -9.78 -7.05 -0.61
C LEU A 28 -10.84 -7.63 0.34
N SER A 29 -11.25 -6.89 1.37
CA SER A 29 -12.26 -7.37 2.32
C SER A 29 -13.61 -7.54 1.66
N ALA A 30 -14.05 -6.53 0.91
CA ALA A 30 -15.31 -6.58 0.17
C ALA A 30 -15.35 -7.71 -0.88
N ILE A 31 -14.22 -7.93 -1.58
CA ILE A 31 -14.08 -9.06 -2.53
C ILE A 31 -14.26 -10.39 -1.80
N MET A 32 -13.53 -10.60 -0.70
CA MET A 32 -13.57 -11.87 0.03
C MET A 32 -14.96 -12.15 0.64
N ASP A 33 -15.59 -11.13 1.23
CA ASP A 33 -16.94 -11.24 1.81
C ASP A 33 -17.99 -11.57 0.75
N LEU A 34 -17.93 -10.91 -0.41
CA LEU A 34 -18.81 -11.20 -1.55
C LEU A 34 -18.61 -12.63 -2.04
N VAL A 35 -17.36 -13.04 -2.24
CA VAL A 35 -17.01 -14.37 -2.76
C VAL A 35 -17.49 -15.49 -1.83
N THR A 36 -17.27 -15.37 -0.52
CA THR A 36 -17.74 -16.39 0.44
C THR A 36 -19.25 -16.54 0.41
N LYS A 37 -19.98 -15.42 0.42
CA LYS A 37 -21.44 -15.41 0.37
C LYS A 37 -21.96 -16.01 -0.92
N ARG A 38 -21.44 -15.60 -2.08
CA ARG A 38 -21.91 -16.11 -3.39
C ARG A 38 -21.53 -17.57 -3.61
N SER A 39 -20.37 -18.02 -3.15
CA SER A 39 -19.98 -19.41 -3.24
C SER A 39 -20.85 -20.31 -2.37
N GLN A 40 -21.24 -19.86 -1.19
CA GLN A 40 -22.22 -20.55 -0.36
C GLN A 40 -23.59 -20.67 -1.06
N GLU A 41 -24.10 -19.56 -1.63
CA GLU A 41 -25.40 -19.51 -2.30
C GLU A 41 -25.45 -20.43 -3.53
N ILE A 42 -24.48 -20.35 -4.44
CA ILE A 42 -24.47 -21.06 -5.71
C ILE A 42 -24.29 -22.59 -5.56
N THR A 43 -23.61 -23.01 -4.48
CA THR A 43 -23.39 -24.42 -4.16
C THR A 43 -24.41 -24.99 -3.16
N ASN A 44 -25.39 -24.19 -2.69
CA ASN A 44 -26.31 -24.50 -1.61
C ASN A 44 -25.60 -25.05 -0.36
N ALA A 45 -24.40 -24.55 -0.06
CA ALA A 45 -23.60 -24.94 1.09
C ALA A 45 -24.16 -24.35 2.40
N ASP A 46 -23.84 -24.95 3.53
CA ASP A 46 -24.18 -24.41 4.86
C ASP A 46 -23.23 -23.27 5.28
N GLY A 47 -22.10 -23.13 4.61
CA GLY A 47 -21.16 -22.05 4.80
C GLY A 47 -20.02 -22.07 3.79
N ALA A 48 -19.28 -20.98 3.74
CA ALA A 48 -18.05 -20.88 2.94
C ALA A 48 -16.97 -20.09 3.69
N SER A 49 -15.72 -20.29 3.32
CA SER A 49 -14.59 -19.49 3.82
C SER A 49 -13.56 -19.23 2.73
N ILE A 50 -12.89 -18.08 2.83
CA ILE A 50 -11.61 -17.84 2.18
C ILE A 50 -10.52 -17.89 3.23
N GLU A 51 -9.49 -18.67 2.94
CA GLU A 51 -8.32 -18.80 3.79
C GLU A 51 -7.10 -18.24 3.06
N LEU A 52 -6.38 -17.34 3.74
CA LEU A 52 -5.11 -16.80 3.27
C LEU A 52 -3.94 -17.55 3.90
N ILE A 53 -2.85 -17.65 3.15
CA ILE A 53 -1.62 -18.29 3.61
C ILE A 53 -0.80 -17.26 4.40
N GLU A 54 -0.57 -17.53 5.69
CA GLU A 54 0.33 -16.75 6.53
C GLU A 54 1.45 -17.67 7.07
N LYS A 55 2.61 -17.61 6.45
CA LYS A 55 3.76 -18.47 6.78
C LYS A 55 3.43 -19.96 6.61
N THR A 56 3.24 -20.67 7.72
CA THR A 56 2.93 -22.11 7.76
C THR A 56 1.48 -22.38 8.12
N GLU A 57 0.66 -21.35 8.26
CA GLU A 57 -0.74 -21.44 8.68
C GLU A 57 -1.69 -20.94 7.59
N LEU A 58 -2.91 -21.44 7.63
CA LEU A 58 -4.07 -20.94 6.90
C LEU A 58 -4.98 -20.19 7.85
N VAL A 59 -5.30 -18.95 7.49
CA VAL A 59 -6.14 -18.07 8.31
C VAL A 59 -7.49 -17.86 7.63
N TYR A 60 -8.58 -18.13 8.33
CA TYR A 60 -9.94 -17.81 7.89
C TYR A 60 -10.09 -16.29 7.79
N SER A 61 -9.87 -15.73 6.61
CA SER A 61 -9.85 -14.28 6.37
C SER A 61 -11.21 -13.71 5.97
N ALA A 62 -12.09 -14.54 5.42
CA ALA A 62 -13.51 -14.25 5.25
C ALA A 62 -14.34 -15.52 5.42
N ALA A 63 -15.57 -15.39 5.87
CA ALA A 63 -16.43 -16.53 6.14
C ALA A 63 -17.91 -16.18 6.03
N SER A 64 -18.74 -17.16 5.66
CA SER A 64 -20.19 -17.05 5.64
C SER A 64 -20.87 -18.29 6.24
N GLY A 65 -22.11 -18.15 6.67
CA GLY A 65 -22.91 -19.24 7.23
C GLY A 65 -22.28 -19.88 8.47
N ILE A 66 -22.16 -21.23 8.50
CA ILE A 66 -21.61 -21.94 9.67
C ILE A 66 -20.16 -21.61 9.97
N ALA A 67 -19.42 -21.05 9.02
CA ALA A 67 -18.03 -20.68 9.17
C ALA A 67 -17.83 -19.30 9.84
N GLU A 68 -18.82 -18.40 9.85
CA GLU A 68 -18.69 -17.01 10.32
C GLU A 68 -18.08 -16.87 11.72
N LYS A 69 -18.52 -17.70 12.66
CA LYS A 69 -18.04 -17.68 14.05
C LYS A 69 -16.58 -18.12 14.23
N PHE A 70 -15.97 -18.61 13.15
CA PHE A 70 -14.59 -19.07 13.12
C PHE A 70 -13.67 -18.12 12.33
N LEU A 71 -14.13 -16.91 11.99
CA LEU A 71 -13.30 -15.88 11.38
C LEU A 71 -12.04 -15.65 12.25
N GLY A 72 -10.87 -15.65 11.61
CA GLY A 72 -9.58 -15.57 12.30
C GLY A 72 -9.03 -16.91 12.80
N LEU A 73 -9.74 -18.03 12.60
CA LEU A 73 -9.23 -19.37 12.93
C LEU A 73 -7.96 -19.65 12.13
N ARG A 74 -6.93 -20.15 12.83
CA ARG A 74 -5.65 -20.55 12.26
C ARG A 74 -5.54 -22.06 12.25
N LEU A 75 -5.15 -22.61 11.11
CA LEU A 75 -4.97 -24.04 10.89
C LEU A 75 -3.62 -24.30 10.24
N ASP A 76 -2.92 -25.32 10.67
CA ASP A 76 -1.67 -25.74 10.03
C ASP A 76 -1.93 -26.20 8.58
N ILE A 77 -1.03 -25.81 7.69
CA ILE A 77 -1.05 -26.27 6.29
C ILE A 77 -0.76 -27.77 6.25
N GLU A 78 0.19 -28.23 7.04
CA GLU A 78 0.59 -29.62 7.08
C GLU A 78 -0.57 -30.53 7.56
N ASN A 79 -0.67 -31.72 6.95
CA ASN A 79 -1.66 -32.74 7.28
C ASN A 79 -3.12 -32.25 7.22
N SER A 80 -3.42 -31.37 6.27
CA SER A 80 -4.78 -30.88 6.02
C SER A 80 -5.18 -31.01 4.54
N LEU A 81 -6.49 -31.18 4.29
CA LEU A 81 -7.01 -31.20 2.92
C LEU A 81 -6.69 -29.89 2.18
N SER A 82 -6.67 -28.78 2.89
CA SER A 82 -6.30 -27.46 2.38
C SER A 82 -4.83 -27.40 1.94
N GLY A 83 -3.93 -27.95 2.75
CA GLY A 83 -2.51 -28.04 2.41
C GLY A 83 -2.23 -28.96 1.22
N GLU A 84 -2.96 -30.07 1.14
CA GLU A 84 -2.89 -30.97 -0.01
C GLU A 84 -3.40 -30.28 -1.29
N CYS A 85 -4.49 -29.50 -1.19
CA CYS A 85 -5.04 -28.69 -2.28
C CYS A 85 -4.02 -27.65 -2.78
N ILE A 86 -3.34 -26.94 -1.87
CA ILE A 86 -2.28 -25.97 -2.21
C ILE A 86 -1.13 -26.68 -2.94
N THR A 87 -0.67 -27.80 -2.41
CA THR A 87 0.47 -28.56 -2.95
C THR A 87 0.19 -29.13 -4.33
N LYS A 88 -0.99 -29.72 -4.50
CA LYS A 88 -1.44 -30.32 -5.76
C LYS A 88 -1.93 -29.29 -6.78
N ARG A 89 -2.29 -28.11 -6.33
CA ARG A 89 -2.87 -27.04 -7.15
C ARG A 89 -4.13 -27.46 -7.91
N THR A 90 -4.92 -28.35 -7.30
CA THR A 90 -6.18 -28.86 -7.86
C THR A 90 -7.25 -28.85 -6.81
N PRO A 91 -8.51 -28.69 -7.19
CA PRO A 91 -9.62 -28.84 -6.27
C PRO A 91 -9.64 -30.21 -5.62
N LEU A 92 -10.06 -30.25 -4.37
CA LEU A 92 -10.24 -31.48 -3.61
C LEU A 92 -11.61 -31.48 -2.93
N ILE A 93 -12.21 -32.68 -2.84
CA ILE A 93 -13.45 -32.90 -2.15
C ILE A 93 -13.24 -33.88 -1.02
N SER A 94 -13.91 -33.64 0.11
CA SER A 94 -14.14 -34.61 1.18
C SER A 94 -15.64 -34.84 1.29
N ASN A 95 -16.09 -36.02 0.89
CA ASN A 95 -17.51 -36.37 0.91
C ASN A 95 -18.01 -36.69 2.33
N ASP A 96 -17.10 -37.20 3.18
CA ASP A 96 -17.38 -37.50 4.59
C ASP A 96 -16.09 -37.35 5.40
N ILE A 97 -16.09 -36.36 6.31
CA ILE A 97 -14.93 -36.06 7.16
C ILE A 97 -14.55 -37.22 8.09
N GLU A 98 -15.47 -38.08 8.46
CA GLU A 98 -15.22 -39.19 9.37
C GLU A 98 -14.40 -40.31 8.70
N THR A 99 -14.56 -40.49 7.41
CA THR A 99 -13.89 -41.52 6.62
C THR A 99 -12.66 -41.02 5.91
N ASP A 100 -12.54 -39.69 5.73
CA ASP A 100 -11.38 -39.04 5.02
C ASP A 100 -10.20 -38.80 5.97
N ASN A 101 -9.09 -39.46 5.72
CA ASN A 101 -7.88 -39.29 6.54
C ASN A 101 -7.03 -38.04 6.20
N ARG A 102 -7.40 -37.30 5.18
CA ARG A 102 -6.72 -36.04 4.77
C ARG A 102 -7.20 -34.85 5.57
N VAL A 103 -8.32 -34.96 6.28
CA VAL A 103 -8.94 -33.87 7.02
C VAL A 103 -8.57 -33.87 8.50
N ASN A 104 -8.47 -32.67 9.08
CA ASN A 104 -8.43 -32.54 10.54
C ASN A 104 -9.83 -32.69 11.11
N LYS A 105 -10.17 -33.94 11.53
CA LYS A 105 -11.50 -34.30 12.03
C LYS A 105 -11.95 -33.48 13.23
N GLU A 106 -11.02 -33.16 14.14
CA GLU A 106 -11.33 -32.38 15.33
C GLU A 106 -11.77 -30.95 14.95
N ALA A 107 -11.02 -30.29 14.06
CA ALA A 107 -11.36 -28.97 13.55
C ALA A 107 -12.71 -29.01 12.80
N CYS A 108 -12.94 -30.01 11.95
CA CYS A 108 -14.20 -30.17 11.21
C CYS A 108 -15.42 -30.34 12.13
N ARG A 109 -15.30 -31.19 13.16
CA ARG A 109 -16.37 -31.40 14.16
C ARG A 109 -16.66 -30.12 14.95
N LYS A 110 -15.63 -29.34 15.28
CA LYS A 110 -15.74 -28.04 15.99
C LYS A 110 -16.53 -27.02 15.18
N ILE A 111 -16.33 -27.01 13.86
CA ILE A 111 -17.08 -26.17 12.92
C ILE A 111 -18.50 -26.71 12.70
N GLY A 112 -18.68 -28.04 12.81
CA GLY A 112 -19.95 -28.73 12.61
C GLY A 112 -20.21 -29.06 11.14
N LEU A 113 -19.13 -29.32 10.37
CA LEU A 113 -19.22 -29.73 8.96
C LEU A 113 -18.99 -31.25 8.81
N ASN A 114 -19.59 -31.85 7.78
CA ASN A 114 -19.46 -33.28 7.45
C ASN A 114 -18.96 -33.51 6.01
N SER A 115 -19.09 -32.55 5.12
CA SER A 115 -18.47 -32.60 3.80
C SER A 115 -17.98 -31.23 3.37
N MET A 116 -16.98 -31.15 2.47
CA MET A 116 -16.42 -29.90 1.97
C MET A 116 -15.78 -30.04 0.59
N ILE A 117 -15.78 -28.94 -0.15
CA ILE A 117 -14.89 -28.72 -1.32
C ILE A 117 -13.87 -27.70 -0.95
N VAL A 118 -12.65 -27.90 -1.40
CA VAL A 118 -11.52 -26.97 -1.28
C VAL A 118 -10.97 -26.67 -2.67
N VAL A 119 -10.92 -25.41 -3.06
CA VAL A 119 -10.44 -24.98 -4.38
C VAL A 119 -9.29 -23.99 -4.20
N PRO A 120 -8.14 -24.19 -4.86
CA PRO A 120 -7.03 -23.28 -4.77
C PRO A 120 -7.30 -22.02 -5.61
N LEU A 121 -6.99 -20.86 -5.07
CA LEU A 121 -7.05 -19.60 -5.75
C LEU A 121 -5.66 -19.28 -6.33
N ILE A 122 -5.47 -19.58 -7.62
CA ILE A 122 -4.18 -19.48 -8.29
C ILE A 122 -4.20 -18.31 -9.27
N TYR A 123 -3.24 -17.39 -9.12
CA TYR A 123 -3.01 -16.32 -10.08
C TYR A 123 -1.56 -16.37 -10.58
N LEU A 124 -1.37 -16.45 -11.91
CA LEU A 124 -0.09 -16.74 -12.53
C LEU A 124 0.49 -18.06 -11.99
N ASN A 125 1.56 -18.00 -11.21
CA ASN A 125 2.17 -19.17 -10.58
C ASN A 125 2.05 -19.17 -9.05
N ASP A 126 1.31 -18.24 -8.47
CA ASP A 126 1.18 -18.09 -7.02
C ASP A 126 -0.20 -18.57 -6.53
N VAL A 127 -0.21 -19.33 -5.45
CA VAL A 127 -1.44 -19.65 -4.72
C VAL A 127 -1.69 -18.49 -3.76
N VAL A 128 -2.70 -17.66 -4.04
CA VAL A 128 -3.04 -16.47 -3.23
C VAL A 128 -3.93 -16.82 -2.03
N GLY A 129 -4.50 -18.03 -2.01
CA GLY A 129 -5.36 -18.51 -0.96
C GLY A 129 -6.16 -19.73 -1.40
N ILE A 130 -7.11 -20.12 -0.62
CA ILE A 130 -8.11 -21.16 -0.94
C ILE A 130 -9.51 -20.68 -0.62
N ILE A 131 -10.46 -21.17 -1.41
CA ILE A 131 -11.88 -21.08 -1.10
C ILE A 131 -12.40 -22.43 -0.67
N LYS A 132 -13.23 -22.47 0.37
CA LYS A 132 -13.93 -23.65 0.83
C LYS A 132 -15.44 -23.42 0.81
N VAL A 133 -16.19 -24.46 0.49
CA VAL A 133 -17.61 -24.57 0.77
C VAL A 133 -17.85 -25.76 1.68
N LEU A 134 -18.73 -25.59 2.67
CA LEU A 134 -18.89 -26.48 3.82
C LEU A 134 -20.33 -26.89 3.95
N SER A 135 -20.59 -28.22 4.20
CA SER A 135 -21.93 -28.72 4.51
C SER A 135 -21.98 -29.54 5.79
N LYS A 136 -23.08 -29.43 6.51
CA LYS A 136 -23.41 -30.28 7.67
C LYS A 136 -23.76 -31.72 7.30
N ASN A 137 -24.04 -31.96 6.03
CA ASN A 137 -24.44 -33.27 5.52
C ASN A 137 -23.25 -33.94 4.82
N PRO A 138 -22.99 -35.23 5.03
CA PRO A 138 -22.07 -35.98 4.18
C PRO A 138 -22.63 -36.10 2.76
N GLU A 139 -21.74 -36.31 1.78
CA GLU A 139 -22.08 -36.49 0.36
C GLU A 139 -22.96 -35.38 -0.24
N HIS A 140 -22.86 -34.15 0.33
CA HIS A 140 -23.68 -33.03 -0.13
C HIS A 140 -23.28 -32.54 -1.52
N PHE A 141 -21.97 -32.41 -1.76
CA PHE A 141 -21.42 -31.79 -2.96
C PHE A 141 -21.29 -32.78 -4.12
N LYS A 142 -21.40 -32.23 -5.33
CA LYS A 142 -21.29 -32.98 -6.59
C LYS A 142 -20.15 -32.42 -7.43
N GLU A 143 -19.77 -33.12 -8.47
CA GLU A 143 -18.77 -32.71 -9.45
C GLU A 143 -19.10 -31.36 -10.10
N GLU A 144 -20.38 -31.04 -10.29
CA GLU A 144 -20.83 -29.74 -10.82
C GLU A 144 -20.45 -28.58 -9.90
N ASP A 145 -20.46 -28.78 -8.57
CA ASP A 145 -20.12 -27.73 -7.60
C ASP A 145 -18.64 -27.43 -7.65
N ILE A 146 -17.79 -28.45 -7.87
CA ILE A 146 -16.35 -28.26 -8.10
C ILE A 146 -16.13 -27.44 -9.35
N GLN A 147 -16.77 -27.80 -10.49
CA GLN A 147 -16.63 -27.09 -11.75
C GLN A 147 -17.08 -25.62 -11.65
N ILE A 148 -18.13 -25.32 -10.93
CA ILE A 148 -18.60 -23.96 -10.67
C ILE A 148 -17.51 -23.14 -9.95
N LEU A 149 -16.98 -23.68 -8.85
CA LEU A 149 -15.96 -23.00 -8.06
C LEU A 149 -14.66 -22.84 -8.86
N GLU A 150 -14.26 -23.80 -9.68
CA GLU A 150 -13.12 -23.70 -10.58
C GLU A 150 -13.30 -22.60 -11.62
N LEU A 151 -14.46 -22.47 -12.24
CA LEU A 151 -14.78 -21.43 -13.20
C LEU A 151 -14.69 -20.01 -12.58
N MET A 152 -14.98 -19.90 -11.29
CA MET A 152 -14.89 -18.65 -10.55
C MET A 152 -13.48 -18.36 -10.03
N SER A 153 -12.72 -19.40 -9.69
CA SER A 153 -11.45 -19.31 -8.94
C SER A 153 -10.40 -18.41 -9.61
N GLY A 154 -10.31 -18.44 -10.93
CA GLY A 154 -9.35 -17.64 -11.68
C GLY A 154 -9.56 -16.13 -11.54
N LEU A 155 -10.81 -15.66 -11.67
CA LEU A 155 -11.13 -14.24 -11.48
C LEU A 155 -11.01 -13.83 -10.01
N ILE A 156 -11.47 -14.69 -9.08
CA ILE A 156 -11.33 -14.45 -7.65
C ILE A 156 -9.85 -14.27 -7.30
N ALA A 157 -8.99 -15.19 -7.74
CA ALA A 157 -7.56 -15.14 -7.49
C ALA A 157 -6.91 -13.88 -8.05
N ALA A 158 -7.25 -13.50 -9.29
CA ALA A 158 -6.76 -12.28 -9.92
C ALA A 158 -7.18 -11.01 -9.17
N SER A 159 -8.46 -10.91 -8.80
CA SER A 159 -8.99 -9.76 -8.06
C SER A 159 -8.37 -9.64 -6.67
N MET A 160 -8.23 -10.75 -5.94
CA MET A 160 -7.58 -10.77 -4.62
C MET A 160 -6.09 -10.41 -4.72
N PHE A 161 -5.36 -10.97 -5.68
CA PHE A 161 -3.95 -10.65 -5.89
C PHE A 161 -3.74 -9.17 -6.17
N ASN A 162 -4.55 -8.58 -7.05
CA ASN A 162 -4.49 -7.16 -7.37
C ASN A 162 -4.82 -6.28 -6.15
N ALA A 163 -5.83 -6.66 -5.36
CA ALA A 163 -6.19 -5.94 -4.15
C ALA A 163 -5.07 -6.02 -3.08
N MET A 164 -4.45 -7.18 -2.89
CA MET A 164 -3.30 -7.36 -1.98
C MET A 164 -2.10 -6.51 -2.42
N LYS A 165 -1.77 -6.52 -3.71
CA LYS A 165 -0.66 -5.72 -4.26
C LYS A 165 -0.91 -4.21 -4.15
N ASN A 166 -2.13 -3.76 -4.38
CA ASN A 166 -2.48 -2.35 -4.20
C ASN A 166 -2.41 -1.94 -2.72
N GLY A 167 -2.87 -2.79 -1.80
CA GLY A 167 -2.73 -2.55 -0.36
C GLY A 167 -1.27 -2.44 0.10
N GLU A 168 -0.39 -3.32 -0.37
CA GLU A 168 1.05 -3.23 -0.10
C GLU A 168 1.66 -1.94 -0.67
N SER A 169 1.29 -1.57 -1.90
CA SER A 169 1.75 -0.35 -2.56
C SER A 169 1.28 0.90 -1.82
N GLU A 170 0.03 0.94 -1.38
CA GLU A 170 -0.51 2.05 -0.61
C GLU A 170 0.16 2.19 0.77
N LEU A 171 0.38 1.07 1.47
CA LEU A 171 1.11 1.06 2.74
C LEU A 171 2.55 1.53 2.55
N PHE A 172 3.22 1.06 1.50
CA PHE A 172 4.57 1.50 1.16
C PHE A 172 4.60 3.00 0.85
N HIS A 173 3.64 3.48 0.06
CA HIS A 173 3.54 4.91 -0.28
C HIS A 173 3.31 5.78 0.97
N LYS A 174 2.39 5.39 1.86
CA LYS A 174 2.15 6.07 3.14
C LYS A 174 3.37 6.07 4.06
N ALA A 175 4.15 4.97 4.05
CA ALA A 175 5.37 4.87 4.86
C ALA A 175 6.54 5.70 4.31
N THR A 176 6.54 6.03 3.03
CA THR A 176 7.69 6.65 2.34
C THR A 176 7.42 8.07 1.81
N HIS A 177 6.17 8.47 1.65
CA HIS A 177 5.79 9.76 1.07
C HIS A 177 4.92 10.59 2.02
N ASP A 178 4.93 11.89 1.82
CA ASP A 178 4.05 12.84 2.51
C ASP A 178 2.68 12.87 1.80
N ASN A 179 1.60 12.66 2.56
CA ASN A 179 0.25 12.54 1.99
C ASN A 179 -0.27 13.83 1.32
N LEU A 180 0.23 15.00 1.73
CA LEU A 180 -0.21 16.27 1.15
C LEU A 180 0.49 16.57 -0.17
N THR A 181 1.80 16.39 -0.21
CA THR A 181 2.66 16.84 -1.30
C THR A 181 3.05 15.74 -2.28
N GLY A 182 2.95 14.47 -1.87
CA GLY A 182 3.38 13.32 -2.67
C GLY A 182 4.90 13.14 -2.80
N ILE A 183 5.72 14.04 -2.27
CA ILE A 183 7.18 13.87 -2.20
C ILE A 183 7.57 12.96 -1.03
N SER A 184 8.85 12.60 -0.93
CA SER A 184 9.34 11.79 0.19
C SER A 184 9.01 12.42 1.56
N ASN A 185 8.77 11.59 2.56
CA ASN A 185 8.51 12.04 3.92
C ASN A 185 9.80 12.15 4.75
N ARG A 186 9.65 12.58 6.00
CA ARG A 186 10.75 12.72 6.96
C ARG A 186 11.57 11.44 7.13
N SER A 187 10.93 10.27 7.19
CA SER A 187 11.62 8.98 7.38
C SER A 187 12.59 8.69 6.24
N ILE A 188 12.15 8.91 5.00
CA ILE A 188 12.98 8.71 3.81
C ILE A 188 14.13 9.72 3.75
N PHE A 189 13.91 10.98 4.16
CA PHE A 189 15.00 11.96 4.23
C PHE A 189 16.17 11.45 5.08
N TYR A 190 15.89 11.03 6.31
CA TYR A 190 16.92 10.54 7.23
C TYR A 190 17.58 9.23 6.76
N ASP A 191 16.80 8.34 6.15
CA ASP A 191 17.33 7.09 5.60
C ASP A 191 18.29 7.34 4.43
N GLN A 192 17.86 8.15 3.46
CA GLN A 192 18.69 8.57 2.32
C GLN A 192 19.95 9.29 2.77
N LEU A 193 19.84 10.16 3.78
CA LEU A 193 20.99 10.89 4.31
C LEU A 193 22.02 9.95 4.95
N ARG A 194 21.58 8.94 5.73
CA ARG A 194 22.48 7.90 6.29
C ARG A 194 23.19 7.13 5.18
N GLN A 195 22.46 6.74 4.15
CA GLN A 195 23.02 6.02 3.00
C GLN A 195 24.05 6.87 2.25
N ARG A 196 23.77 8.16 2.04
CA ARG A 196 24.70 9.10 1.40
C ARG A 196 25.96 9.30 2.21
N LEU A 197 25.85 9.53 3.51
CA LEU A 197 27.01 9.63 4.41
C LEU A 197 27.89 8.40 4.34
N SER A 198 27.30 7.19 4.42
CA SER A 198 28.06 5.95 4.30
C SER A 198 28.80 5.81 2.98
N LYS A 199 28.18 6.22 1.86
CA LYS A 199 28.81 6.21 0.53
C LYS A 199 29.90 7.25 0.40
N ALA A 200 29.64 8.47 0.89
CA ALA A 200 30.59 9.59 0.83
C ALA A 200 31.88 9.29 1.60
N MET A 201 31.76 8.71 2.80
CA MET A 201 32.92 8.28 3.60
C MET A 201 33.76 7.21 2.91
N LYS A 202 33.13 6.27 2.15
CA LYS A 202 33.86 5.18 1.48
C LYS A 202 34.46 5.56 0.13
N LYS A 203 33.81 6.46 -0.61
CA LYS A 203 34.15 6.76 -2.02
C LYS A 203 34.62 8.17 -2.25
N SER A 204 34.79 8.98 -1.20
CA SER A 204 35.11 10.42 -1.30
C SER A 204 34.12 11.18 -2.20
N GLU A 205 32.84 10.78 -2.17
CA GLU A 205 31.77 11.48 -2.89
C GLU A 205 31.34 12.72 -2.10
N SER A 206 31.02 13.79 -2.82
CA SER A 206 30.50 15.03 -2.22
C SER A 206 28.98 15.10 -2.35
N PHE A 207 28.34 15.73 -1.37
CA PHE A 207 26.92 16.04 -1.39
C PHE A 207 26.63 17.25 -0.49
N GLY A 208 25.46 17.88 -0.71
CA GLY A 208 24.97 18.96 0.14
C GLY A 208 23.63 18.61 0.78
N ILE A 209 23.38 19.22 1.93
CA ILE A 209 22.07 19.23 2.59
C ILE A 209 21.51 20.63 2.49
N VAL A 210 20.23 20.76 2.15
CA VAL A 210 19.51 22.03 2.14
C VAL A 210 18.30 21.89 3.07
N SER A 211 18.17 22.82 4.01
CA SER A 211 16.97 23.04 4.83
C SER A 211 16.18 24.21 4.24
N LEU A 212 14.90 24.01 4.03
CA LEU A 212 13.99 24.99 3.47
C LEU A 212 12.73 25.08 4.34
N ASP A 213 12.30 26.29 4.62
CA ASP A 213 11.10 26.62 5.39
C ASP A 213 10.26 27.63 4.62
N MET A 214 8.98 27.35 4.42
CA MET A 214 8.06 28.24 3.70
C MET A 214 7.73 29.46 4.56
N ASP A 215 8.01 30.64 4.06
CA ASP A 215 7.69 31.87 4.76
C ASP A 215 6.22 32.25 4.61
N GLY A 216 5.58 32.68 5.71
CA GLY A 216 4.23 33.28 5.67
C GLY A 216 3.07 32.30 5.51
N LEU A 217 3.24 30.99 5.72
CA LEU A 217 2.16 30.01 5.61
C LEU A 217 0.97 30.35 6.51
N LYS A 218 1.22 30.86 7.74
CA LYS A 218 0.16 31.30 8.63
C LYS A 218 -0.67 32.47 8.04
N GLU A 219 -0.01 33.44 7.42
CA GLU A 219 -0.67 34.58 6.77
C GLU A 219 -1.53 34.11 5.58
N ILE A 220 -1.05 33.14 4.83
CA ILE A 220 -1.83 32.54 3.71
C ILE A 220 -3.07 31.85 4.28
N ASN A 221 -2.92 31.06 5.35
CA ASN A 221 -4.05 30.40 6.00
C ASN A 221 -5.08 31.41 6.57
N ASP A 222 -4.60 32.44 7.25
CA ASP A 222 -5.45 33.45 7.88
C ASP A 222 -6.23 34.29 6.83
N ASN A 223 -5.61 34.58 5.67
CA ASN A 223 -6.20 35.42 4.62
C ASN A 223 -7.04 34.66 3.61
N TYR A 224 -6.68 33.41 3.27
CA TYR A 224 -7.25 32.63 2.15
C TYR A 224 -7.77 31.25 2.57
N GLY A 225 -7.64 30.89 3.87
CA GLY A 225 -8.08 29.61 4.41
C GLY A 225 -7.06 28.47 4.23
N HIS A 226 -7.27 27.39 5.00
CA HIS A 226 -6.36 26.24 5.04
C HIS A 226 -6.21 25.54 3.68
N ARG A 227 -7.23 25.55 2.82
CA ARG A 227 -7.14 25.00 1.47
C ARG A 227 -6.10 25.73 0.60
N ALA A 228 -6.01 27.04 0.74
CA ALA A 228 -5.00 27.86 0.08
C ALA A 228 -3.59 27.56 0.62
N GLY A 229 -3.45 27.38 1.92
CA GLY A 229 -2.20 26.96 2.55
C GLY A 229 -1.73 25.58 2.09
N ASP A 230 -2.63 24.61 2.03
CA ASP A 230 -2.33 23.27 1.51
C ASP A 230 -1.91 23.32 0.03
N ALA A 231 -2.60 24.13 -0.78
CA ALA A 231 -2.25 24.33 -2.18
C ALA A 231 -0.88 25.03 -2.34
N ALA A 232 -0.57 25.99 -1.46
CA ALA A 232 0.72 26.67 -1.43
C ALA A 232 1.88 25.73 -1.08
N ILE A 233 1.68 24.82 -0.10
CA ILE A 233 2.65 23.78 0.26
C ILE A 233 2.89 22.81 -0.91
N LYS A 234 1.81 22.38 -1.59
CA LYS A 234 1.90 21.51 -2.78
C LYS A 234 2.68 22.18 -3.90
N GLU A 235 2.35 23.42 -4.20
CA GLU A 235 3.02 24.21 -5.24
C GLU A 235 4.51 24.41 -4.92
N LEU A 236 4.84 24.68 -3.66
CA LEU A 236 6.24 24.77 -3.21
C LEU A 236 6.98 23.45 -3.45
N ALA A 237 6.39 22.31 -3.08
CA ALA A 237 6.98 21.00 -3.30
C ALA A 237 7.24 20.73 -4.79
N ILE A 238 6.29 21.07 -5.67
CA ILE A 238 6.44 20.94 -7.14
C ILE A 238 7.61 21.78 -7.63
N ARG A 239 7.65 23.07 -7.29
CA ARG A 239 8.70 24.00 -7.75
C ARG A 239 10.09 23.60 -7.30
N VAL A 240 10.20 23.12 -6.06
CA VAL A 240 11.46 22.60 -5.53
C VAL A 240 11.87 21.34 -6.29
N SER A 241 10.96 20.37 -6.45
CA SER A 241 11.24 19.13 -7.17
C SER A 241 11.69 19.36 -8.60
N GLU A 242 11.04 20.28 -9.32
CA GLU A 242 11.40 20.63 -10.70
C GLU A 242 12.77 21.34 -10.84
N SER A 243 13.33 21.84 -9.73
CA SER A 243 14.65 22.48 -9.69
C SER A 243 15.78 21.49 -9.45
N LEU A 244 15.45 20.24 -9.14
CA LEU A 244 16.38 19.19 -8.74
C LEU A 244 16.58 18.16 -9.87
N SER A 245 17.69 17.43 -9.80
CA SER A 245 17.95 16.30 -10.68
C SER A 245 17.27 15.01 -10.18
N GLU A 246 17.19 14.00 -11.02
CA GLU A 246 16.66 12.68 -10.65
C GLU A 246 17.45 11.97 -9.53
N TYR A 247 18.70 12.40 -9.28
CA TYR A 247 19.58 11.85 -8.23
C TYR A 247 19.39 12.53 -6.87
N ASP A 248 18.77 13.70 -6.86
CA ASP A 248 18.55 14.49 -5.66
C ASP A 248 17.29 13.99 -4.92
N THR A 249 17.23 14.25 -3.64
CA THR A 249 16.06 13.87 -2.84
C THR A 249 15.46 15.11 -2.22
N VAL A 250 14.17 15.36 -2.43
CA VAL A 250 13.38 16.35 -1.69
C VAL A 250 12.35 15.64 -0.82
N SER A 251 12.24 16.10 0.42
CA SER A 251 11.32 15.53 1.41
C SER A 251 10.64 16.62 2.22
N ARG A 252 9.39 16.40 2.59
CA ARG A 252 8.71 17.24 3.58
C ARG A 252 8.97 16.69 4.97
N LEU A 253 9.54 17.52 5.85
CA LEU A 253 9.91 17.12 7.20
C LEU A 253 8.76 17.31 8.20
N GLY A 254 7.85 18.23 7.90
CA GLY A 254 6.64 18.51 8.67
C GLY A 254 6.20 19.97 8.49
N GLY A 255 4.91 20.24 8.61
CA GLY A 255 4.39 21.62 8.48
C GLY A 255 4.82 22.30 7.16
N ASP A 256 5.61 23.33 7.28
CA ASP A 256 6.20 24.17 6.21
C ASP A 256 7.69 23.87 5.94
N GLU A 257 8.25 22.83 6.58
CA GLU A 257 9.67 22.47 6.51
C GLU A 257 9.96 21.38 5.48
N PHE A 258 11.00 21.59 4.67
CA PHE A 258 11.50 20.67 3.66
C PHE A 258 13.02 20.43 3.83
N GLY A 259 13.42 19.20 3.58
CA GLY A 259 14.82 18.80 3.52
C GLY A 259 15.19 18.30 2.13
N ILE A 260 16.35 18.74 1.62
CA ILE A 260 16.84 18.33 0.30
C ILE A 260 18.25 17.76 0.46
N ILE A 261 18.52 16.64 -0.21
CA ILE A 261 19.85 16.06 -0.34
C ILE A 261 20.28 16.23 -1.79
N VAL A 262 21.35 17.00 -2.02
CA VAL A 262 21.86 17.33 -3.34
C VAL A 262 23.09 16.50 -3.62
N TYR A 263 23.06 15.72 -4.69
CA TYR A 263 24.12 14.80 -5.06
C TYR A 263 25.20 15.49 -5.90
N LYS A 264 26.47 15.07 -5.73
CA LYS A 264 27.63 15.56 -6.49
C LYS A 264 27.85 17.08 -6.44
N ILE A 265 27.47 17.71 -5.35
CA ILE A 265 27.82 19.10 -5.06
C ILE A 265 29.05 19.15 -4.16
N SER A 266 30.10 19.83 -4.61
CA SER A 266 31.40 19.79 -3.94
C SER A 266 31.93 21.15 -3.50
N ASN A 267 31.22 22.24 -3.83
CA ASN A 267 31.67 23.56 -3.45
C ASN A 267 30.49 24.52 -3.20
N GLN A 268 30.78 25.59 -2.46
CA GLN A 268 29.79 26.60 -2.08
C GLN A 268 29.18 27.35 -3.26
N LYS A 269 29.89 27.47 -4.37
CA LYS A 269 29.40 28.20 -5.55
C LYS A 269 28.25 27.45 -6.19
N ASP A 270 28.40 26.15 -6.37
CA ASP A 270 27.38 25.31 -7.06
C ASP A 270 26.10 25.18 -6.22
N ILE A 271 26.23 24.99 -4.88
CA ILE A 271 25.06 24.94 -4.01
C ILE A 271 24.30 26.26 -3.96
N ARG A 272 25.03 27.42 -3.96
CA ARG A 272 24.38 28.72 -4.00
C ARG A 272 23.66 28.98 -5.32
N LEU A 273 24.20 28.54 -6.44
CA LEU A 273 23.55 28.63 -7.75
C LEU A 273 22.25 27.81 -7.75
N LEU A 274 22.27 26.59 -7.19
CA LEU A 274 21.08 25.79 -7.06
C LEU A 274 20.02 26.45 -6.17
N ILE A 275 20.42 26.98 -5.01
CA ILE A 275 19.52 27.72 -4.12
C ILE A 275 18.88 28.90 -4.82
N GLN A 276 19.67 29.67 -5.62
CA GLN A 276 19.14 30.76 -6.41
C GLN A 276 18.11 30.31 -7.43
N GLN A 277 18.36 29.22 -8.14
CA GLN A 277 17.41 28.63 -9.07
C GLN A 277 16.09 28.19 -8.39
N ILE A 278 16.20 27.60 -7.18
CA ILE A 278 15.06 27.23 -6.36
C ILE A 278 14.27 28.48 -5.94
N ASP A 279 14.92 29.51 -5.41
CA ASP A 279 14.27 30.75 -4.96
C ASP A 279 13.59 31.48 -6.13
N ASP A 280 14.26 31.58 -7.29
CA ASP A 280 13.70 32.16 -8.51
C ASP A 280 12.44 31.44 -9.00
N ARG A 281 12.39 30.13 -8.82
CA ARG A 281 11.22 29.32 -9.18
C ARG A 281 10.10 29.47 -8.17
N ILE A 282 10.41 29.45 -6.87
CA ILE A 282 9.44 29.62 -5.79
C ILE A 282 8.71 30.95 -5.91
N THR A 283 9.44 32.03 -6.22
CA THR A 283 8.89 33.39 -6.28
C THR A 283 8.05 33.70 -7.51
N LYS A 284 7.91 32.77 -8.48
CA LYS A 284 6.99 32.95 -9.61
C LYS A 284 5.54 33.10 -9.14
N PRO A 285 4.69 33.79 -9.90
CA PRO A 285 3.28 33.91 -9.54
C PRO A 285 2.62 32.56 -9.31
N PHE A 286 1.84 32.45 -8.23
CA PHE A 286 0.99 31.31 -7.90
C PHE A 286 -0.45 31.78 -7.77
N VAL A 287 -1.33 31.20 -8.55
CA VAL A 287 -2.77 31.53 -8.53
C VAL A 287 -3.53 30.36 -7.90
N PHE A 288 -4.23 30.65 -6.82
CA PHE A 288 -5.17 29.70 -6.21
C PHE A 288 -6.57 30.31 -6.22
N GLU A 289 -7.51 29.63 -6.91
CA GLU A 289 -8.81 30.19 -7.25
C GLU A 289 -8.61 31.56 -7.96
N GLU A 290 -9.15 32.66 -7.47
CA GLU A 290 -8.98 33.99 -8.08
C GLU A 290 -7.87 34.82 -7.41
N ASN A 291 -7.11 34.24 -6.47
CA ASN A 291 -6.13 34.94 -5.66
C ASN A 291 -4.70 34.73 -6.13
N ASN A 292 -3.95 35.81 -6.30
CA ASN A 292 -2.50 35.78 -6.53
C ASN A 292 -1.77 35.68 -5.19
N ILE A 293 -1.21 34.50 -4.90
CA ILE A 293 -0.47 34.24 -3.67
C ILE A 293 1.03 34.26 -3.97
N LYS A 294 1.78 35.02 -3.18
CA LYS A 294 3.26 35.08 -3.28
C LYS A 294 3.88 34.03 -2.38
N LEU A 295 4.56 33.07 -2.99
CA LEU A 295 5.33 32.07 -2.26
C LEU A 295 6.75 32.59 -2.00
N ARG A 296 7.26 32.31 -0.81
CA ARG A 296 8.63 32.60 -0.40
C ARG A 296 9.11 31.49 0.51
N ALA A 297 10.42 31.25 0.54
CA ALA A 297 11.02 30.29 1.45
C ALA A 297 12.38 30.80 1.94
N SER A 298 12.68 30.53 3.19
CA SER A 298 14.00 30.69 3.77
C SER A 298 14.81 29.42 3.55
N ILE A 299 16.01 29.55 2.94
CA ILE A 299 16.79 28.40 2.49
C ILE A 299 18.19 28.47 3.09
N GLY A 300 18.65 27.41 3.72
CA GLY A 300 20.00 27.25 4.25
C GLY A 300 20.61 25.95 3.77
N TYR A 301 21.92 25.81 3.87
CA TYR A 301 22.63 24.62 3.40
C TYR A 301 23.85 24.28 4.25
N ALA A 302 24.30 23.04 4.11
CA ALA A 302 25.59 22.54 4.57
C ALA A 302 26.20 21.61 3.54
N LEU A 303 27.53 21.58 3.43
CA LEU A 303 28.26 20.69 2.53
C LEU A 303 29.00 19.62 3.32
N PHE A 304 28.86 18.36 2.88
CA PHE A 304 29.61 17.25 3.46
C PHE A 304 31.11 17.47 3.28
N SER A 305 31.87 17.15 4.31
CA SER A 305 33.29 17.34 4.54
C SER A 305 33.75 18.79 4.79
N GLU A 306 33.08 19.79 4.25
CA GLU A 306 33.41 21.20 4.50
C GLU A 306 32.77 21.69 5.82
N ASP A 307 31.49 21.41 6.04
CA ASP A 307 30.73 21.88 7.20
C ASP A 307 30.59 20.78 8.29
N GLY A 308 30.99 19.56 7.99
CA GLY A 308 30.98 18.43 8.93
C GLY A 308 30.95 17.09 8.21
N ILE A 309 31.11 16.01 8.97
CA ILE A 309 31.06 14.61 8.49
C ILE A 309 29.98 13.78 9.21
N GLU A 310 29.36 14.34 10.23
CA GLU A 310 28.31 13.70 11.01
C GLU A 310 26.93 14.26 10.58
N MET A 311 25.92 13.40 10.60
CA MET A 311 24.57 13.73 10.15
C MET A 311 23.98 14.92 10.92
N GLU A 312 24.07 14.85 12.23
CA GLU A 312 23.53 15.85 13.15
C GLU A 312 24.19 17.23 12.96
N VAL A 313 25.51 17.22 12.75
CA VAL A 313 26.28 18.45 12.52
C VAL A 313 25.87 19.14 11.21
N LEU A 314 25.72 18.36 10.16
CA LEU A 314 25.31 18.87 8.85
C LEU A 314 23.89 19.42 8.86
N ILE A 315 22.95 18.72 9.48
CA ILE A 315 21.57 19.19 9.62
C ILE A 315 21.52 20.48 10.42
N GLU A 316 22.16 20.48 11.60
CA GLU A 316 22.20 21.69 12.46
C GLU A 316 22.82 22.91 11.74
N LYS A 317 23.83 22.67 10.89
CA LYS A 317 24.48 23.73 10.12
C LYS A 317 23.56 24.29 9.04
N ALA A 318 22.85 23.40 8.30
CA ALA A 318 21.87 23.80 7.30
C ALA A 318 20.72 24.58 7.94
N ASP A 319 20.18 24.11 9.06
CA ASP A 319 19.11 24.79 9.79
C ASP A 319 19.54 26.15 10.35
N LYS A 320 20.72 26.26 10.93
CA LYS A 320 21.27 27.54 11.39
C LYS A 320 21.41 28.53 10.23
N SER A 321 21.88 28.07 9.07
CA SER A 321 21.98 28.85 7.84
C SER A 321 20.61 29.34 7.39
N MET A 322 19.60 28.47 7.33
CA MET A 322 18.21 28.78 6.98
C MET A 322 17.62 29.81 7.97
N TYR A 323 17.79 29.58 9.25
CA TYR A 323 17.25 30.49 10.28
C TYR A 323 17.86 31.88 10.22
N LYS A 324 19.15 32.02 9.85
CA LYS A 324 19.76 33.30 9.60
C LYS A 324 19.06 34.05 8.47
N VAL A 325 18.82 33.39 7.33
CA VAL A 325 18.08 33.96 6.19
C VAL A 325 16.67 34.38 6.62
N LYS A 326 15.97 33.53 7.40
CA LYS A 326 14.63 33.82 7.89
C LYS A 326 14.57 35.08 8.78
N ARG A 327 15.59 35.29 9.63
CA ARG A 327 15.71 36.50 10.47
C ARG A 327 15.99 37.75 9.66
N GLU A 328 16.89 37.68 8.68
CA GLU A 328 17.21 38.76 7.81
C GLU A 328 16.00 39.23 6.99
N ARG A 329 15.20 38.28 6.45
CA ARG A 329 13.96 38.59 5.73
C ARG A 329 12.87 39.20 6.62
N LYS A 330 12.81 38.87 7.92
CA LYS A 330 11.87 39.45 8.89
C LYS A 330 12.33 40.79 9.45
N GLY A 331 13.48 41.35 9.02
CA GLY A 331 14.02 42.62 9.51
C GLY A 331 14.49 42.56 10.97
N ILE A 332 14.70 41.34 11.53
CA ILE A 332 15.19 41.11 12.89
C ILE A 332 16.73 40.95 12.81
N VAL A 333 17.39 41.98 12.33
CA VAL A 333 18.86 42.06 12.41
C VAL A 333 19.23 42.84 13.67
N ARG A 334 19.90 42.17 14.61
CA ARG A 334 20.69 42.82 15.64
C ARG A 334 22.15 42.74 15.27
#